data_01837cbc85cf2312a4339d120a65646e
#
_entry.id   01837cbc85cf2312a4339d120a65646e
#
_cell.length_a   1.000
_cell.length_b   1.000
_cell.length_c   1.000
_cell.angle_alpha   90.00
_cell.angle_beta   90.00
_cell.angle_gamma   90.00
#
_symmetry.space_group_name_H-M   'P 1'
#
loop_
_entity.id
_entity.type
_entity.pdbx_description
1 polymer ?
#
loop_
_entity_poly.entity_id
_entity_poly.type
_entity_poly.pdbx_seq_one_letter_code
_entity_poly.pdbx_strand_id
1 'polypeptide(L)'
;MIALEMIQDKLGAAGPLVESRGTYWFDPGQAGVRDVALIMKEAGARFVTITAYELPAKEGFRLEYHWDLEGRLLGVPFQIAGNSIDSIFDLCEAADWIEREVHEGFAINFAGREYEPLLLKPGDKPGVNLREAPAPDEPASGLQGQKEVAK
;
A
#
# COMPACT_ATOMS: atom_id res chain seq x y z
N MET A 1 8.76 13.57 -21.42
CA MET A 1 10.12 13.59 -20.86
C MET A 1 10.27 14.60 -19.75
N ILE A 2 9.98 15.85 -19.96
CA ILE A 2 10.10 16.92 -18.94
C ILE A 2 9.37 16.61 -17.62
N ALA A 3 8.17 16.02 -17.67
CA ALA A 3 7.41 15.68 -16.47
C ALA A 3 8.02 14.54 -15.64
N LEU A 4 8.62 13.54 -16.27
CA LEU A 4 9.31 12.45 -15.56
C LEU A 4 10.60 12.95 -14.89
N GLU A 5 11.36 13.78 -15.58
CA GLU A 5 12.57 14.42 -15.03
C GLU A 5 12.22 15.31 -13.83
N MET A 6 11.14 16.10 -13.95
CA MET A 6 10.66 16.93 -12.85
C MET A 6 10.27 16.11 -11.61
N ILE A 7 9.57 14.99 -11.80
CA ILE A 7 9.21 14.08 -10.69
C ILE A 7 10.50 13.54 -10.05
N GLN A 8 11.44 13.08 -10.85
CA GLN A 8 12.71 12.53 -10.37
C GLN A 8 13.51 13.57 -9.57
N ASP A 9 13.63 14.78 -10.06
CA ASP A 9 14.30 15.87 -9.37
C ASP A 9 13.63 16.24 -8.06
N LYS A 10 12.29 16.31 -8.04
CA LYS A 10 11.53 16.63 -6.82
C LYS A 10 11.59 15.54 -5.76
N LEU A 11 11.67 14.28 -6.17
CA LEU A 11 11.84 13.15 -5.24
C LEU A 11 13.29 13.10 -4.70
N GLY A 12 14.22 13.83 -5.28
CA GLY A 12 15.64 13.74 -4.92
C GLY A 12 16.21 12.34 -5.20
N ALA A 13 15.63 11.62 -6.15
CA ALA A 13 16.01 10.26 -6.48
C ALA A 13 17.46 10.21 -6.95
N ALA A 14 18.31 9.52 -6.20
CA ALA A 14 19.75 9.45 -6.45
C ALA A 14 20.12 8.50 -7.60
N GLY A 15 19.16 7.83 -8.22
CA GLY A 15 19.39 6.82 -9.25
C GLY A 15 18.62 7.08 -10.55
N PRO A 16 19.02 6.40 -11.64
CA PRO A 16 18.30 6.47 -12.89
C PRO A 16 16.91 5.89 -12.75
N LEU A 17 15.96 6.47 -13.49
CA LEU A 17 14.63 5.92 -13.65
C LEU A 17 14.71 4.48 -14.22
N VAL A 18 14.13 3.53 -13.54
CA VAL A 18 14.15 2.12 -13.94
C VAL A 18 12.83 1.75 -14.60
N GLU A 19 12.86 1.36 -15.86
CA GLU A 19 11.70 0.74 -16.51
C GLU A 19 11.74 -0.77 -16.34
N SER A 20 10.67 -1.32 -15.80
CA SER A 20 10.48 -2.76 -15.66
C SER A 20 9.04 -3.14 -15.92
N ARG A 21 8.82 -4.07 -16.86
CA ARG A 21 7.49 -4.60 -17.24
C ARG A 21 6.46 -3.50 -17.58
N GLY A 22 6.90 -2.45 -18.25
CA GLY A 22 6.04 -1.32 -18.65
C GLY A 22 5.73 -0.32 -17.54
N THR A 23 6.37 -0.44 -16.38
CA THR A 23 6.26 0.51 -15.27
C THR A 23 7.58 1.24 -15.09
N TYR A 24 7.50 2.56 -14.95
CA TYR A 24 8.64 3.42 -14.61
C TYR A 24 8.71 3.55 -13.09
N TRP A 25 9.76 3.00 -12.49
CA TRP A 25 9.93 2.96 -11.05
C TRP A 25 10.80 4.11 -10.56
N PHE A 26 10.27 4.83 -9.58
CA PHE A 26 10.96 5.91 -8.88
C PHE A 26 11.35 5.46 -7.49
N ASP A 27 12.57 5.78 -7.07
CA ASP A 27 12.95 5.70 -5.67
C ASP A 27 12.37 6.91 -4.93
N PRO A 28 11.56 6.73 -3.88
CA PRO A 28 11.02 7.86 -3.12
C PRO A 28 12.09 8.62 -2.32
N GLY A 29 13.28 8.08 -2.14
CA GLY A 29 14.33 8.69 -1.34
C GLY A 29 13.90 8.93 0.11
N GLN A 30 13.90 10.18 0.54
CA GLN A 30 13.43 10.60 1.87
C GLN A 30 11.96 11.09 1.86
N ALA A 31 11.33 11.14 0.69
CA ALA A 31 9.96 11.61 0.57
C ALA A 31 8.98 10.60 1.18
N GLY A 32 8.06 11.08 1.99
CA GLY A 32 6.94 10.30 2.48
C GLY A 32 5.88 10.10 1.39
N VAL A 33 4.94 9.18 1.64
CA VAL A 33 3.89 8.87 0.66
C VAL A 33 3.04 10.11 0.31
N ARG A 34 2.82 11.01 1.28
CA ARG A 34 2.07 12.25 1.05
C ARG A 34 2.84 13.24 0.17
N ASP A 35 4.15 13.35 0.36
CA ASP A 35 5.01 14.20 -0.49
C ASP A 35 4.99 13.67 -1.93
N VAL A 36 5.11 12.36 -2.10
CA VAL A 36 4.99 11.72 -3.42
C VAL A 36 3.62 12.01 -4.06
N ALA A 37 2.53 11.88 -3.31
CA ALA A 37 1.19 12.15 -3.82
C ALA A 37 1.04 13.62 -4.30
N LEU A 38 1.60 14.58 -3.57
CA LEU A 38 1.61 16.00 -3.96
C LEU A 38 2.45 16.24 -5.22
N ILE A 39 3.64 15.63 -5.31
CA ILE A 39 4.51 15.74 -6.50
C ILE A 39 3.81 15.15 -7.74
N MET A 40 3.18 13.97 -7.60
CA MET A 40 2.44 13.34 -8.69
C MET A 40 1.24 14.18 -9.14
N LYS A 41 0.49 14.73 -8.19
CA LYS A 41 -0.64 15.63 -8.48
C LYS A 41 -0.19 16.89 -9.22
N GLU A 42 0.91 17.51 -8.80
CA GLU A 42 1.50 18.67 -9.45
C GLU A 42 2.00 18.37 -10.87
N ALA A 43 2.52 17.15 -11.07
CA ALA A 43 2.92 16.67 -12.40
C ALA A 43 1.73 16.35 -13.32
N GLY A 44 0.50 16.36 -12.81
CA GLY A 44 -0.70 15.98 -13.55
C GLY A 44 -0.89 14.46 -13.67
N ALA A 45 -0.19 13.67 -12.86
CA ALA A 45 -0.37 12.23 -12.84
C ALA A 45 -1.66 11.85 -12.12
N ARG A 46 -2.37 10.85 -12.67
CA ARG A 46 -3.59 10.29 -12.11
C ARG A 46 -3.26 9.08 -11.25
N PHE A 47 -3.80 9.04 -10.05
CA PHE A 47 -3.68 7.87 -9.18
C PHE A 47 -4.38 6.64 -9.81
N VAL A 48 -3.75 5.48 -9.71
CA VAL A 48 -4.27 4.21 -10.24
C VAL A 48 -4.62 3.25 -9.11
N THR A 49 -3.64 2.82 -8.32
CA THR A 49 -3.87 1.82 -7.26
C THR A 49 -2.69 1.73 -6.29
N ILE A 50 -2.88 0.94 -5.24
CA ILE A 50 -1.84 0.48 -4.33
C ILE A 50 -1.78 -1.03 -4.40
N THR A 51 -0.61 -1.60 -4.64
CA THR A 51 -0.35 -3.02 -4.46
C THR A 51 0.39 -3.22 -3.14
N ALA A 52 -0.08 -4.14 -2.31
CA ALA A 52 0.56 -4.43 -1.03
C ALA A 52 0.86 -5.92 -0.89
N TYR A 53 1.96 -6.22 -0.24
CA TYR A 53 2.31 -7.59 0.14
C TYR A 53 3.21 -7.61 1.37
N GLU A 54 3.11 -8.71 2.12
CA GLU A 54 3.93 -8.95 3.31
C GLU A 54 5.36 -9.33 2.87
N LEU A 55 6.36 -8.77 3.51
CA LEU A 55 7.75 -9.12 3.27
C LEU A 55 8.09 -10.48 3.89
N PRO A 56 9.07 -11.22 3.31
CA PRO A 56 9.53 -12.48 3.87
C PRO A 56 9.88 -12.34 5.35
N ALA A 57 9.75 -13.44 6.11
CA ALA A 57 10.03 -13.48 7.54
C ALA A 57 9.24 -12.46 8.38
N LYS A 58 8.12 -11.97 7.88
CA LYS A 58 7.27 -10.97 8.55
C LYS A 58 8.01 -9.65 8.90
N GLU A 59 8.97 -9.27 8.06
CA GLU A 59 9.77 -8.05 8.22
C GLU A 59 9.01 -6.77 7.89
N GLY A 60 7.70 -6.84 7.77
CA GLY A 60 6.83 -5.71 7.44
C GLY A 60 6.14 -5.87 6.09
N PHE A 61 5.85 -4.75 5.46
CA PHE A 61 5.11 -4.74 4.20
C PHE A 61 5.81 -3.88 3.16
N ARG A 62 5.59 -4.23 1.90
CA ARG A 62 5.89 -3.38 0.76
C ARG A 62 4.58 -2.93 0.14
N LEU A 63 4.42 -1.61 -0.04
CA LEU A 63 3.32 -0.99 -0.75
C LEU A 63 3.87 -0.32 -2.01
N GLU A 64 3.25 -0.58 -3.13
CA GLU A 64 3.61 0.00 -4.42
C GLU A 64 2.47 0.89 -4.90
N TYR A 65 2.71 2.20 -4.89
CA TYR A 65 1.74 3.19 -5.36
C TYR A 65 1.91 3.39 -6.85
N HIS A 66 0.82 3.26 -7.59
CA HIS A 66 0.84 3.37 -9.05
C HIS A 66 0.07 4.61 -9.52
N TRP A 67 0.67 5.28 -10.47
CA TRP A 67 0.16 6.50 -11.08
C TRP A 67 0.21 6.40 -12.60
N ASP A 68 -0.70 7.07 -13.27
CA ASP A 68 -0.69 7.19 -14.73
C ASP A 68 -0.36 8.63 -15.13
N LEU A 69 0.66 8.79 -15.94
CA LEU A 69 1.04 10.07 -16.52
C LEU A 69 1.06 9.93 -18.03
N GLU A 70 0.04 10.47 -18.70
CA GLU A 70 -0.09 10.44 -20.16
C GLU A 70 0.04 9.03 -20.76
N GLY A 71 -0.56 8.04 -20.13
CA GLY A 71 -0.51 6.64 -20.56
C GLY A 71 0.75 5.88 -20.16
N ARG A 72 1.60 6.47 -19.34
CA ARG A 72 2.77 5.82 -18.74
C ARG A 72 2.48 5.44 -17.30
N LEU A 73 2.64 4.16 -16.98
CA LEU A 73 2.49 3.69 -15.62
C LEU A 73 3.74 4.01 -14.80
N LEU A 74 3.56 4.74 -13.71
CA LEU A 74 4.59 5.10 -12.76
C LEU A 74 4.40 4.30 -11.49
N GLY A 75 5.47 3.81 -10.88
CA GLY A 75 5.45 3.07 -9.62
C GLY A 75 6.40 3.70 -8.59
N VAL A 76 5.94 3.85 -7.36
CA VAL A 76 6.76 4.31 -6.23
C VAL A 76 6.58 3.33 -5.08
N PRO A 77 7.62 2.57 -4.72
CA PRO A 77 7.56 1.59 -3.65
C PRO A 77 7.88 2.21 -2.30
N PHE A 78 7.14 1.76 -1.27
CA PHE A 78 7.43 2.05 0.13
C PHE A 78 7.54 0.75 0.91
N GLN A 79 8.55 0.63 1.75
CA GLN A 79 8.67 -0.47 2.70
C GLN A 79 8.43 0.06 4.10
N ILE A 80 7.58 -0.63 4.86
CA ILE A 80 7.27 -0.31 6.24
C ILE A 80 7.58 -1.52 7.13
N ALA A 81 8.36 -1.29 8.19
CA ALA A 81 8.69 -2.34 9.15
C ALA A 81 7.53 -2.68 10.09
N GLY A 82 6.64 -1.72 10.33
CA GLY A 82 5.41 -1.91 11.07
C GLY A 82 4.21 -2.11 10.14
N ASN A 83 3.05 -1.70 10.60
CA ASN A 83 1.79 -1.80 9.87
C ASN A 83 1.09 -0.44 9.70
N SER A 84 1.82 0.66 9.65
CA SER A 84 1.24 1.99 9.51
C SER A 84 1.97 2.82 8.47
N ILE A 85 1.20 3.51 7.64
CA ILE A 85 1.64 4.48 6.64
C ILE A 85 0.61 5.59 6.56
N ASP A 86 1.01 6.81 6.17
CA ASP A 86 0.06 7.90 6.04
C ASP A 86 -0.96 7.66 4.92
N SER A 87 -2.22 8.02 5.17
CA SER A 87 -3.26 8.05 4.15
C SER A 87 -3.00 9.19 3.15
N ILE A 88 -3.34 8.94 1.90
CA ILE A 88 -3.38 9.96 0.84
C ILE A 88 -4.81 10.29 0.37
N PHE A 89 -5.81 9.76 1.06
CA PHE A 89 -7.22 9.91 0.68
C PHE A 89 -7.67 11.38 0.55
N ASP A 90 -7.26 12.23 1.47
CA ASP A 90 -7.56 13.66 1.44
C ASP A 90 -6.89 14.43 0.29
N LEU A 91 -5.79 13.91 -0.21
CA LEU A 91 -5.07 14.45 -1.39
C LEU A 91 -5.58 13.85 -2.69
N CYS A 92 -6.04 12.61 -2.63
CA CYS A 92 -6.42 11.80 -3.76
C CYS A 92 -7.62 10.91 -3.41
N GLU A 93 -8.84 11.38 -3.67
CA GLU A 93 -10.07 10.68 -3.33
C GLU A 93 -10.16 9.27 -3.93
N ALA A 94 -9.55 9.07 -5.10
CA ALA A 94 -9.47 7.76 -5.75
C ALA A 94 -8.73 6.69 -4.92
N ALA A 95 -7.96 7.09 -3.91
CA ALA A 95 -7.28 6.17 -3.00
C ALA A 95 -8.21 5.56 -1.93
N ASP A 96 -9.44 6.06 -1.75
CA ASP A 96 -10.32 5.64 -0.66
C ASP A 96 -10.54 4.12 -0.62
N TRP A 97 -10.99 3.55 -1.72
CA TRP A 97 -11.34 2.13 -1.76
C TRP A 97 -10.13 1.22 -1.61
N ILE A 98 -9.03 1.53 -2.28
CA ILE A 98 -7.85 0.67 -2.23
C ILE A 98 -7.16 0.74 -0.85
N GLU A 99 -7.15 1.88 -0.18
CA GLU A 99 -6.66 1.97 1.20
C GLU A 99 -7.52 1.12 2.15
N ARG A 100 -8.85 1.14 1.98
CA ARG A 100 -9.76 0.29 2.77
C ARG A 100 -9.56 -1.19 2.48
N GLU A 101 -9.41 -1.58 1.21
CA GLU A 101 -9.13 -2.97 0.82
C GLU A 101 -7.80 -3.46 1.39
N VAL A 102 -6.74 -2.68 1.27
CA VAL A 102 -5.43 -3.01 1.83
C VAL A 102 -5.47 -3.09 3.35
N HIS A 103 -6.19 -2.16 4.01
CA HIS A 103 -6.41 -2.21 5.45
C HIS A 103 -7.09 -3.51 5.88
N GLU A 104 -8.18 -3.87 5.23
CA GLU A 104 -8.93 -5.08 5.57
C GLU A 104 -8.14 -6.36 5.26
N GLY A 105 -7.39 -6.39 4.17
CA GLY A 105 -6.63 -7.56 3.75
C GLY A 105 -5.37 -7.83 4.56
N PHE A 106 -4.62 -6.77 4.89
CA PHE A 106 -3.29 -6.87 5.52
C PHE A 106 -3.21 -6.33 6.94
N ALA A 107 -4.26 -5.72 7.48
CA ALA A 107 -4.26 -4.95 8.73
C ALA A 107 -3.25 -3.78 8.72
N ILE A 108 -2.98 -3.19 7.57
CA ILE A 108 -2.18 -1.98 7.45
C ILE A 108 -3.04 -0.79 7.84
N ASN A 109 -2.57 0.04 8.75
CA ASN A 109 -3.23 1.26 9.17
C ASN A 109 -2.78 2.44 8.29
N PHE A 110 -3.72 3.05 7.58
CA PHE A 110 -3.50 4.31 6.87
C PHE A 110 -3.81 5.46 7.84
N ALA A 111 -2.76 6.07 8.38
CA ALA A 111 -2.89 7.11 9.40
C ALA A 111 -3.57 8.38 8.86
N GLY A 112 -4.40 9.00 9.70
CA GLY A 112 -5.08 10.24 9.37
C GLY A 112 -6.45 10.07 8.72
N ARG A 113 -7.02 8.86 8.71
CA ARG A 113 -8.37 8.60 8.23
C ARG A 113 -9.14 7.65 9.14
N GLU A 114 -10.45 7.68 9.03
CA GLU A 114 -11.36 6.68 9.57
C GLU A 114 -11.73 5.67 8.48
N TYR A 115 -12.12 4.46 8.89
CA TYR A 115 -12.52 3.40 7.98
C TYR A 115 -14.00 3.08 8.12
N GLU A 116 -14.66 2.99 6.97
CA GLU A 116 -15.94 2.29 6.84
C GLU A 116 -15.67 0.88 6.30
N PRO A 117 -16.40 -0.14 6.74
CA PRO A 117 -16.25 -1.48 6.20
C PRO A 117 -16.43 -1.51 4.68
N LEU A 118 -15.58 -2.26 3.97
CA LEU A 118 -15.65 -2.42 2.52
C LEU A 118 -16.06 -3.85 2.15
N LEU A 119 -15.26 -4.83 2.56
CA LEU A 119 -15.44 -6.25 2.25
C LEU A 119 -15.73 -7.08 3.51
N LEU A 120 -15.17 -6.69 4.65
CA LEU A 120 -15.34 -7.40 5.91
C LEU A 120 -16.73 -7.20 6.49
N LYS A 121 -17.27 -8.26 7.07
CA LYS A 121 -18.54 -8.23 7.82
C LYS A 121 -18.29 -7.73 9.26
N PRO A 122 -19.34 -7.25 9.94
CA PRO A 122 -19.24 -6.93 11.35
C PRO A 122 -18.69 -8.12 12.16
N GLY A 123 -17.61 -7.88 12.92
CA GLY A 123 -16.92 -8.89 13.71
C GLY A 123 -15.74 -9.58 13.04
N ASP A 124 -15.57 -9.45 11.74
CA ASP A 124 -14.38 -9.91 11.04
C ASP A 124 -13.17 -9.05 11.40
N LYS A 125 -12.00 -9.67 11.45
CA LYS A 125 -10.74 -8.98 11.78
C LYS A 125 -9.93 -8.67 10.52
N PRO A 126 -9.35 -7.48 10.38
CA PRO A 126 -8.40 -7.18 9.32
C PRO A 126 -7.17 -8.10 9.36
N GLY A 127 -6.57 -8.36 8.20
CA GLY A 127 -5.31 -9.07 8.05
C GLY A 127 -5.40 -10.59 8.02
N VAL A 128 -6.60 -11.16 8.05
CA VAL A 128 -6.78 -12.63 8.06
C VAL A 128 -6.68 -13.24 6.66
N ASN A 129 -7.05 -12.50 5.63
CA ASN A 129 -7.27 -13.06 4.30
C ASN A 129 -6.06 -13.00 3.36
N LEU A 130 -5.20 -11.99 3.49
CA LEU A 130 -4.11 -11.74 2.54
C LEU A 130 -2.71 -11.83 3.15
N ARG A 131 -2.61 -11.97 4.48
CA ARG A 131 -1.32 -12.24 5.11
C ARG A 131 -0.95 -13.70 4.90
N GLU A 132 0.35 -13.96 4.78
CA GLU A 132 0.85 -15.33 4.70
C GLU A 132 0.41 -16.13 5.93
N ALA A 133 0.02 -17.39 5.71
CA ALA A 133 -0.27 -18.30 6.80
C ALA A 133 0.95 -18.42 7.72
N PRO A 134 0.77 -18.50 9.05
CA PRO A 134 1.86 -18.74 9.96
C PRO A 134 2.61 -20.03 9.58
N ALA A 135 3.92 -20.04 9.82
CA ALA A 135 4.71 -21.22 9.61
C ALA A 135 4.11 -22.42 10.38
N PRO A 136 4.28 -23.68 9.89
CA PRO A 136 3.65 -24.86 10.48
C PRO A 136 3.90 -25.04 11.98
N ASP A 137 4.96 -24.48 12.52
CA ASP A 137 5.37 -24.57 13.92
C ASP A 137 4.88 -23.39 14.79
N GLU A 138 4.26 -22.36 14.20
CA GLU A 138 3.62 -21.31 15.00
C GLU A 138 2.21 -21.75 15.40
N PRO A 139 1.87 -21.81 16.71
CA PRO A 139 0.50 -22.10 17.14
C PRO A 139 -0.41 -21.01 16.58
N ALA A 140 -1.45 -21.43 15.84
CA ALA A 140 -2.47 -20.54 15.34
C ALA A 140 -3.09 -19.77 16.53
N SER A 141 -2.61 -18.57 16.77
CA SER A 141 -3.18 -17.67 17.77
C SER A 141 -4.53 -17.17 17.22
N GLY A 142 -5.58 -17.94 17.38
CA GLY A 142 -6.92 -17.49 17.00
C GLY A 142 -7.96 -18.56 16.70
N LEU A 143 -7.62 -19.85 16.65
CA LEU A 143 -8.62 -20.90 16.45
C LEU A 143 -8.81 -21.75 17.72
N GLN A 144 -9.01 -21.08 18.86
CA GLN A 144 -9.63 -21.73 20.02
C GLN A 144 -11.02 -21.13 20.23
N GLY A 145 -12.02 -21.88 19.83
CA GLY A 145 -13.37 -21.59 20.27
C GLY A 145 -14.46 -21.83 19.25
N GLN A 146 -14.59 -23.05 18.79
CA GLN A 146 -15.91 -23.63 18.45
C GLN A 146 -15.80 -25.17 18.34
N LYS A 147 -15.64 -25.79 19.48
CA LYS A 147 -16.15 -27.15 19.70
C LYS A 147 -17.05 -27.08 20.89
N GLU A 148 -18.23 -27.55 20.65
CA GLU A 148 -19.32 -28.01 21.49
C GLU A 148 -20.60 -27.25 21.25
N VAL A 149 -21.49 -27.90 20.49
CA VAL A 149 -22.74 -28.38 21.07
C VAL A 149 -23.21 -29.57 20.24
N ALA A 150 -22.96 -30.74 20.76
CA ALA A 150 -23.73 -31.93 20.45
C ALA A 150 -24.31 -32.44 21.79
N LYS A 151 -25.57 -32.16 22.04
CA LYS A 151 -26.56 -33.03 22.65
C LYS A 151 -27.90 -32.34 22.79
#